data_76152b3a91ff42d184f244e4099679cd
#
_entry.id   76152b3a91ff42d184f244e4099679cd
#
_cell.length_a   1.000
_cell.length_b   1.000
_cell.length_c   1.000
_cell.angle_alpha   90.00
_cell.angle_beta   90.00
_cell.angle_gamma   90.00
#
_symmetry.space_group_name_H-M   'P 1'
#
loop_
_entity.id
_entity.type
_entity.pdbx_description
1 polymer ?
#
loop_
_entity_poly.entity_id
_entity_poly.type
_entity_poly.pdbx_seq_one_letter_code
_entity_poly.pdbx_strand_id
1 'polypeptide(L)'
;MFHKIKAVNALPDWCLSVQFAEGVTKIYDVKPLFGKWMAFAALQESPELFSGVEVDPGGYGVIWNDDLDLSCDELYANGETVKTPFDGLMAFTDATQLWGLNESTLRKAISYGKLVNGVDACKYGKKWVISEEAMRREYGEPVWEKAH
;
A
#
# COMPACT_ATOMS: atom_id res chain seq x y z
N MET A 1 -3.28 3.91 -15.57
CA MET A 1 -2.39 3.63 -14.41
C MET A 1 -3.21 3.06 -13.28
N PHE A 2 -2.79 1.98 -12.69
CA PHE A 2 -3.45 1.51 -11.48
C PHE A 2 -2.52 1.66 -10.27
N HIS A 3 -3.16 1.79 -9.10
CA HIS A 3 -2.48 2.03 -7.85
C HIS A 3 -2.38 0.71 -7.09
N LYS A 4 -1.23 0.07 -7.20
CA LYS A 4 -1.00 -1.24 -6.61
C LYS A 4 -1.13 -1.18 -5.09
N ILE A 5 -1.85 -2.15 -4.53
CA ILE A 5 -2.08 -2.24 -3.10
C ILE A 5 -0.94 -2.99 -2.43
N LYS A 6 -0.44 -2.42 -1.35
CA LYS A 6 0.63 -2.99 -0.54
C LYS A 6 0.10 -3.74 0.68
N ALA A 7 -0.89 -3.17 1.35
CA ALA A 7 -1.45 -3.74 2.56
C ALA A 7 -2.90 -3.32 2.74
N VAL A 8 -3.68 -4.17 3.39
CA VAL A 8 -5.06 -3.86 3.76
C VAL A 8 -5.31 -4.37 5.18
N ASN A 9 -6.08 -3.59 5.93
CA ASN A 9 -6.48 -3.97 7.29
C ASN A 9 -7.96 -3.67 7.47
N ALA A 10 -8.68 -4.62 8.07
CA ALA A 10 -10.07 -4.41 8.45
C ALA A 10 -10.12 -3.51 9.68
N LEU A 11 -10.96 -2.49 9.62
CA LEU A 11 -11.15 -1.53 10.71
C LEU A 11 -12.55 -1.68 11.30
N PRO A 12 -12.79 -1.09 12.48
CA PRO A 12 -14.15 -1.04 13.02
C PRO A 12 -15.12 -0.34 12.07
N ASP A 13 -16.40 -0.65 12.20
CA ASP A 13 -17.47 0.00 11.43
C ASP A 13 -17.40 -0.28 9.94
N TRP A 14 -16.92 -1.49 9.56
CA TRP A 14 -16.92 -1.97 8.18
C TRP A 14 -16.09 -1.10 7.23
N CYS A 15 -14.99 -0.57 7.73
CA CYS A 15 -14.05 0.22 6.94
C CYS A 15 -12.76 -0.57 6.71
N LEU A 16 -12.03 -0.19 5.67
CA LEU A 16 -10.74 -0.77 5.35
C LEU A 16 -9.69 0.33 5.35
N SER A 17 -8.54 0.03 5.92
CA SER A 17 -7.33 0.84 5.72
C SER A 17 -6.56 0.21 4.58
N VAL A 18 -6.35 0.95 3.51
CA VAL A 18 -5.67 0.45 2.31
C VAL A 18 -4.42 1.28 2.07
N GLN A 19 -3.27 0.62 2.11
CA GLN A 19 -2.00 1.25 1.79
C GLN A 19 -1.61 0.90 0.37
N PHE A 20 -1.31 1.93 -0.42
CA PHE A 20 -0.86 1.74 -1.79
C PHE A 20 0.67 1.76 -1.85
N ALA A 21 1.24 1.11 -2.85
CA ALA A 21 2.68 0.97 -2.99
C ALA A 21 3.40 2.31 -3.07
N GLU A 22 2.72 3.34 -3.54
CA GLU A 22 3.26 4.69 -3.67
C GLU A 22 3.26 5.48 -2.36
N GLY A 23 2.81 4.88 -1.25
CA GLY A 23 2.87 5.49 0.07
C GLY A 23 1.58 6.17 0.53
N VAL A 24 0.56 6.19 -0.31
CA VAL A 24 -0.75 6.77 0.05
C VAL A 24 -1.56 5.77 0.85
N THR A 25 -2.24 6.24 1.88
CA THR A 25 -3.19 5.45 2.67
C THR A 25 -4.58 6.02 2.49
N LYS A 26 -5.55 5.14 2.25
CA LYS A 26 -6.95 5.53 2.12
C LYS A 26 -7.82 4.69 3.04
N ILE A 27 -8.86 5.31 3.55
CA ILE A 27 -9.90 4.62 4.33
C ILE A 27 -11.11 4.46 3.42
N TYR A 28 -11.52 3.22 3.23
CA TYR A 28 -12.65 2.88 2.37
C TYR A 28 -13.80 2.34 3.20
N ASP A 29 -14.98 2.92 3.03
CA ASP A 29 -16.18 2.48 3.72
C ASP A 29 -16.91 1.45 2.87
N VAL A 30 -17.01 0.22 3.37
CA VAL A 30 -17.66 -0.87 2.64
C VAL A 30 -19.20 -0.82 2.79
N LYS A 31 -19.72 -0.12 3.77
CA LYS A 31 -21.15 -0.11 4.07
C LYS A 31 -22.06 0.24 2.88
N PRO A 32 -21.72 1.21 2.02
CA PRO A 32 -22.57 1.50 0.87
C PRO A 32 -22.78 0.32 -0.09
N LEU A 33 -21.85 -0.65 -0.09
CA LEU A 33 -21.94 -1.82 -0.96
C LEU A 33 -22.94 -2.84 -0.46
N PHE A 34 -23.28 -2.83 0.82
CA PHE A 34 -24.21 -3.81 1.40
C PHE A 34 -25.60 -3.72 0.76
N GLY A 35 -26.05 -2.53 0.42
CA GLY A 35 -27.33 -2.34 -0.23
C GLY A 35 -27.28 -2.36 -1.75
N LYS A 36 -26.06 -2.33 -2.31
CA LYS A 36 -25.87 -2.25 -3.75
C LYS A 36 -25.70 -3.61 -4.41
N TRP A 37 -24.98 -4.52 -3.73
CA TRP A 37 -24.75 -5.87 -4.23
C TRP A 37 -24.99 -6.88 -3.11
N MET A 38 -25.85 -7.88 -3.39
CA MET A 38 -26.21 -8.90 -2.41
C MET A 38 -25.00 -9.64 -1.84
N ALA A 39 -23.99 -9.89 -2.67
CA ALA A 39 -22.82 -10.63 -2.23
C ALA A 39 -22.10 -9.92 -1.06
N PHE A 40 -22.11 -8.60 -1.04
CA PHE A 40 -21.47 -7.85 0.03
C PHE A 40 -22.25 -7.88 1.34
N ALA A 41 -23.54 -8.19 1.30
CA ALA A 41 -24.33 -8.33 2.53
C ALA A 41 -23.80 -9.46 3.43
N ALA A 42 -23.13 -10.46 2.85
CA ALA A 42 -22.51 -11.53 3.63
C ALA A 42 -21.43 -11.01 4.59
N LEU A 43 -20.75 -9.94 4.23
CA LEU A 43 -19.74 -9.34 5.09
C LEU A 43 -20.38 -8.74 6.34
N GLN A 44 -21.54 -8.12 6.18
CA GLN A 44 -22.27 -7.52 7.29
C GLN A 44 -22.72 -8.57 8.30
N GLU A 45 -23.04 -9.77 7.81
CA GLU A 45 -23.53 -10.86 8.66
C GLU A 45 -22.38 -11.62 9.33
N SER A 46 -21.15 -11.50 8.85
CA SER A 46 -20.02 -12.25 9.38
C SER A 46 -18.81 -11.34 9.60
N PRO A 47 -18.64 -10.81 10.82
CA PRO A 47 -17.45 -10.01 11.14
C PRO A 47 -16.15 -10.78 10.92
N GLU A 48 -16.16 -12.10 11.11
CA GLU A 48 -14.98 -12.93 10.89
C GLU A 48 -14.58 -12.97 9.42
N LEU A 49 -15.58 -13.08 8.55
CA LEU A 49 -15.32 -13.02 7.10
C LEU A 49 -14.74 -11.66 6.72
N PHE A 50 -15.32 -10.59 7.24
CA PHE A 50 -14.82 -9.24 6.95
C PHE A 50 -13.37 -9.06 7.40
N SER A 51 -13.03 -9.55 8.58
CA SER A 51 -11.68 -9.44 9.14
C SER A 51 -10.64 -10.25 8.35
N GLY A 52 -11.09 -11.21 7.55
CA GLY A 52 -10.20 -12.05 6.75
C GLY A 52 -9.76 -11.43 5.43
N VAL A 53 -10.01 -10.15 5.22
CA VAL A 53 -9.61 -9.47 3.98
C VAL A 53 -8.10 -9.55 3.77
N GLU A 54 -7.71 -9.80 2.51
CA GLU A 54 -6.31 -9.89 2.12
C GLU A 54 -6.08 -9.16 0.80
N VAL A 55 -4.84 -8.74 0.58
CA VAL A 55 -4.44 -8.21 -0.72
C VAL A 55 -4.32 -9.38 -1.69
N ASP A 56 -4.83 -9.23 -2.91
CA ASP A 56 -4.67 -10.30 -3.90
C ASP A 56 -3.18 -10.43 -4.30
N PRO A 57 -2.79 -11.57 -4.90
CA PRO A 57 -1.37 -11.82 -5.17
C PRO A 57 -0.65 -10.78 -6.02
N GLY A 58 -1.37 -10.07 -6.88
CA GLY A 58 -0.78 -9.04 -7.73
C GLY A 58 -0.86 -7.63 -7.17
N GLY A 59 -1.58 -7.43 -6.06
CA GLY A 59 -1.82 -6.10 -5.54
C GLY A 59 -2.87 -5.32 -6.33
N TYR A 60 -3.67 -6.01 -7.15
CA TYR A 60 -4.68 -5.36 -8.00
C TYR A 60 -6.01 -5.16 -7.29
N GLY A 61 -6.16 -5.66 -6.09
CA GLY A 61 -7.37 -5.52 -5.32
C GLY A 61 -7.25 -6.19 -3.97
N VAL A 62 -8.38 -6.23 -3.26
CA VAL A 62 -8.48 -6.96 -1.98
C VAL A 62 -9.54 -8.04 -2.16
N ILE A 63 -9.37 -9.16 -1.48
CA ILE A 63 -10.26 -10.29 -1.56
C ILE A 63 -10.66 -10.78 -0.17
N TRP A 64 -11.89 -11.25 -0.06
CA TRP A 64 -12.38 -11.97 1.12
C TRP A 64 -12.53 -13.46 0.81
N ASN A 65 -13.01 -13.75 -0.39
CA ASN A 65 -13.12 -15.11 -0.92
C ASN A 65 -13.26 -15.00 -2.46
N ASP A 66 -13.53 -16.12 -3.13
CA ASP A 66 -13.60 -16.14 -4.60
C ASP A 66 -14.72 -15.29 -5.19
N ASP A 67 -15.73 -14.96 -4.38
CA ASP A 67 -16.91 -14.21 -4.85
C ASP A 67 -16.92 -12.75 -4.39
N LEU A 68 -16.02 -12.38 -3.48
CA LEU A 68 -16.01 -11.04 -2.87
C LEU A 68 -14.64 -10.41 -3.01
N ASP A 69 -14.56 -9.43 -3.88
CA ASP A 69 -13.32 -8.66 -4.08
C ASP A 69 -13.65 -7.21 -4.42
N LEU A 70 -12.67 -6.33 -4.27
CA LEU A 70 -12.74 -4.94 -4.70
C LEU A 70 -11.44 -4.61 -5.42
N SER A 71 -11.56 -3.93 -6.55
CA SER A 71 -10.41 -3.57 -7.35
C SER A 71 -9.61 -2.42 -6.69
N CYS A 72 -8.34 -2.34 -7.01
CA CYS A 72 -7.51 -1.23 -6.55
C CYS A 72 -8.03 0.11 -7.06
N ASP A 73 -8.59 0.14 -8.28
CA ASP A 73 -9.15 1.37 -8.85
C ASP A 73 -10.34 1.86 -8.05
N GLU A 74 -11.23 0.96 -7.64
CA GLU A 74 -12.40 1.31 -6.83
C GLU A 74 -11.96 1.86 -5.46
N LEU A 75 -11.00 1.20 -4.82
CA LEU A 75 -10.50 1.59 -3.50
C LEU A 75 -9.78 2.94 -3.55
N TYR A 76 -9.03 3.16 -4.62
CA TYR A 76 -8.30 4.42 -4.78
C TYR A 76 -9.23 5.59 -5.08
N ALA A 77 -10.19 5.38 -5.99
CA ALA A 77 -11.09 6.45 -6.43
C ALA A 77 -12.07 6.86 -5.34
N ASN A 78 -12.58 5.92 -4.55
CA ASN A 78 -13.65 6.16 -3.60
C ASN A 78 -13.24 6.10 -2.14
N GLY A 79 -11.99 5.74 -1.86
CA GLY A 79 -11.45 5.82 -0.50
C GLY A 79 -11.06 7.25 -0.15
N GLU A 80 -11.12 7.57 1.12
CA GLU A 80 -10.71 8.88 1.62
C GLU A 80 -9.22 8.87 1.96
N THR A 81 -8.46 9.80 1.40
CA THR A 81 -7.04 9.90 1.68
C THR A 81 -6.83 10.41 3.11
N VAL A 82 -6.02 9.69 3.87
CA VAL A 82 -5.69 10.07 5.24
C VAL A 82 -4.18 10.10 5.41
N LYS A 83 -3.72 10.89 6.35
CA LYS A 83 -2.30 10.95 6.70
C LYS A 83 -2.04 10.09 7.92
N THR A 84 -1.01 9.26 7.84
CA THR A 84 -0.58 8.44 8.97
C THR A 84 0.93 8.58 9.16
N PRO A 85 1.48 8.19 10.31
CA PRO A 85 2.94 8.19 10.50
C PRO A 85 3.69 7.25 9.55
N PHE A 86 2.96 6.33 8.91
CA PHE A 86 3.56 5.35 7.99
C PHE A 86 3.46 5.75 6.53
N ASP A 87 2.88 6.92 6.24
CA ASP A 87 2.75 7.40 4.87
C ASP A 87 4.13 7.66 4.27
N GLY A 88 4.28 7.26 3.02
CA GLY A 88 5.51 7.46 2.30
C GLY A 88 6.68 6.60 2.76
N LEU A 89 6.44 5.62 3.64
CA LEU A 89 7.49 4.71 4.08
C LEU A 89 7.40 3.40 3.30
N MET A 90 8.53 2.89 2.86
CA MET A 90 8.61 1.64 2.10
C MET A 90 9.75 0.79 2.61
N ALA A 91 9.56 -0.54 2.56
CA ALA A 91 10.68 -1.45 2.73
C ALA A 91 11.63 -1.30 1.54
N PHE A 92 12.92 -1.59 1.73
CA PHE A 92 13.89 -1.55 0.63
C PHE A 92 13.48 -2.45 -0.52
N THR A 93 12.89 -3.63 -0.25
CA THR A 93 12.44 -4.55 -1.30
C THR A 93 11.39 -3.89 -2.19
N ASP A 94 10.45 -3.16 -1.61
CA ASP A 94 9.40 -2.48 -2.38
C ASP A 94 9.99 -1.31 -3.17
N ALA A 95 10.87 -0.53 -2.54
CA ALA A 95 11.51 0.61 -3.20
C ALA A 95 12.36 0.16 -4.40
N THR A 96 13.11 -0.93 -4.23
CA THR A 96 13.94 -1.45 -5.33
C THR A 96 13.10 -1.92 -6.51
N GLN A 97 11.95 -2.54 -6.25
CA GLN A 97 11.06 -2.96 -7.32
C GLN A 97 10.46 -1.76 -8.06
N LEU A 98 10.03 -0.75 -7.32
CA LEU A 98 9.40 0.44 -7.92
C LEU A 98 10.39 1.27 -8.73
N TRP A 99 11.64 1.35 -8.32
CA TRP A 99 12.66 2.16 -9.00
C TRP A 99 13.62 1.36 -9.85
N GLY A 100 13.46 0.03 -9.89
CA GLY A 100 14.33 -0.81 -10.71
C GLY A 100 15.78 -0.84 -10.22
N LEU A 101 15.98 -0.81 -8.92
CA LEU A 101 17.30 -0.77 -8.29
C LEU A 101 17.57 -2.05 -7.49
N ASN A 102 18.77 -2.16 -6.95
CA ASN A 102 19.16 -3.23 -6.03
C ASN A 102 19.21 -2.68 -4.59
N GLU A 103 18.98 -3.55 -3.61
CA GLU A 103 19.12 -3.15 -2.22
C GLU A 103 20.55 -2.70 -1.91
N SER A 104 21.56 -3.31 -2.55
CA SER A 104 22.95 -2.89 -2.36
C SER A 104 23.18 -1.45 -2.80
N THR A 105 22.48 -1.00 -3.84
CA THR A 105 22.55 0.39 -4.28
C THR A 105 22.10 1.34 -3.19
N LEU A 106 20.99 1.01 -2.53
CA LEU A 106 20.45 1.84 -1.44
C LEU A 106 21.36 1.80 -0.21
N ARG A 107 21.89 0.61 0.15
CA ARG A 107 22.82 0.51 1.27
C ARG A 107 24.12 1.31 1.03
N LYS A 108 24.64 1.28 -0.19
CA LYS A 108 25.81 2.07 -0.55
C LYS A 108 25.52 3.56 -0.49
N ALA A 109 24.34 3.98 -0.93
CA ALA A 109 23.94 5.38 -0.85
C ALA A 109 23.93 5.88 0.59
N ILE A 110 23.50 5.04 1.53
CA ILE A 110 23.57 5.38 2.95
C ILE A 110 25.04 5.52 3.41
N SER A 111 25.88 4.60 2.98
CA SER A 111 27.32 4.64 3.33
C SER A 111 28.00 5.90 2.84
N TYR A 112 27.62 6.39 1.67
CA TYR A 112 28.22 7.59 1.06
C TYR A 112 27.55 8.89 1.54
N GLY A 113 26.46 8.80 2.29
CA GLY A 113 25.75 9.98 2.74
C GLY A 113 24.75 10.57 1.74
N LYS A 114 24.56 9.93 0.59
CA LYS A 114 23.55 10.35 -0.36
C LYS A 114 22.14 10.19 0.22
N LEU A 115 21.93 9.09 0.95
CA LEU A 115 20.75 8.87 1.79
C LEU A 115 21.21 8.96 3.24
N VAL A 116 20.54 9.78 4.04
CA VAL A 116 20.94 10.03 5.41
C VAL A 116 20.24 9.03 6.35
N ASN A 117 21.04 8.23 7.05
CA ASN A 117 20.53 7.25 8.01
C ASN A 117 19.83 7.98 9.16
N GLY A 118 18.60 7.59 9.44
CA GLY A 118 17.78 8.20 10.47
C GLY A 118 16.93 9.37 9.97
N VAL A 119 17.13 9.80 8.72
CA VAL A 119 16.36 10.88 8.11
C VAL A 119 15.65 10.38 6.85
N ASP A 120 16.41 9.84 5.91
CA ASP A 120 15.89 9.33 4.64
C ASP A 120 15.53 7.86 4.72
N ALA A 121 16.28 7.10 5.47
CA ALA A 121 16.11 5.67 5.66
C ALA A 121 16.48 5.32 7.10
N CYS A 122 15.89 4.24 7.58
CA CYS A 122 16.11 3.80 8.96
C CYS A 122 15.97 2.28 9.02
N LYS A 123 16.70 1.66 9.91
CA LYS A 123 16.64 0.22 10.12
C LYS A 123 15.74 -0.10 11.29
N TYR A 124 14.72 -0.92 11.06
CA TYR A 124 13.82 -1.41 12.09
C TYR A 124 14.07 -2.91 12.25
N GLY A 125 14.71 -3.30 13.35
CA GLY A 125 15.19 -4.66 13.51
C GLY A 125 16.21 -4.98 12.42
N LYS A 126 15.91 -5.96 11.58
CA LYS A 126 16.80 -6.37 10.48
C LYS A 126 16.38 -5.79 9.13
N LYS A 127 15.31 -5.01 9.09
CA LYS A 127 14.75 -4.48 7.83
C LYS A 127 15.01 -3.00 7.69
N TRP A 128 15.44 -2.61 6.51
CA TRP A 128 15.56 -1.20 6.15
C TRP A 128 14.25 -0.67 5.59
N VAL A 129 13.93 0.55 5.98
CA VAL A 129 12.77 1.30 5.51
C VAL A 129 13.27 2.63 4.97
N ILE A 130 12.70 3.11 3.88
CA ILE A 130 13.10 4.35 3.23
C ILE A 130 11.86 5.18 2.89
N SER A 131 11.99 6.50 2.89
CA SER A 131 10.89 7.37 2.52
C SER A 131 10.76 7.49 1.01
N GLU A 132 9.51 7.61 0.54
CA GLU A 132 9.24 7.89 -0.86
C GLU A 132 9.87 9.21 -1.29
N GLU A 133 9.81 10.23 -0.42
CA GLU A 133 10.40 11.54 -0.69
C GLU A 133 11.89 11.42 -1.01
N ALA A 134 12.63 10.64 -0.21
CA ALA A 134 14.06 10.44 -0.46
C ALA A 134 14.32 9.72 -1.78
N MET A 135 13.49 8.71 -2.09
CA MET A 135 13.62 7.98 -3.35
C MET A 135 13.38 8.90 -4.55
N ARG A 136 12.33 9.73 -4.49
CA ARG A 136 12.03 10.66 -5.59
C ARG A 136 13.09 11.74 -5.72
N ARG A 137 13.62 12.24 -4.61
CA ARG A 137 14.66 13.26 -4.61
C ARG A 137 15.95 12.74 -5.26
N GLU A 138 16.38 11.53 -4.92
CA GLU A 138 17.66 10.98 -5.35
C GLU A 138 17.59 10.16 -6.64
N TYR A 139 16.45 9.54 -6.94
CA TYR A 139 16.32 8.61 -8.07
C TYR A 139 15.21 8.97 -9.05
N GLY A 140 14.52 10.08 -8.82
CA GLY A 140 13.45 10.54 -9.71
C GLY A 140 12.17 9.74 -9.56
N GLU A 141 11.39 9.66 -10.63
CA GLU A 141 10.13 8.94 -10.61
C GLU A 141 10.34 7.42 -10.67
N PRO A 142 9.43 6.64 -10.05
CA PRO A 142 9.48 5.18 -10.18
C PRO A 142 9.42 4.73 -11.63
N VAL A 143 10.08 3.60 -11.93
CA VAL A 143 10.14 3.06 -13.28
C VAL A 143 8.76 2.82 -13.87
N TRP A 144 7.84 2.28 -13.06
CA TRP A 144 6.49 1.98 -13.53
C TRP A 144 5.69 3.24 -13.90
N GLU A 145 5.93 4.37 -13.24
CA GLU A 145 5.30 5.64 -13.60
C GLU A 145 5.82 6.15 -14.95
N LYS A 146 7.12 5.97 -15.20
CA LYS A 146 7.74 6.36 -16.46
C LYS A 146 7.22 5.54 -17.63
N ALA A 147 6.83 4.28 -17.38
CA ALA A 147 6.29 3.39 -18.39
C ALA A 147 4.83 3.66 -18.71
N HIS A 148 4.16 4.40 -17.89
CA HIS A 148 2.75 4.74 -18.00
C HIS A 148 2.55 6.25 -18.00
#